data_2d52cdd065e550fb7e91a19b06e8f740
#
_entry.id   2d52cdd065e550fb7e91a19b06e8f740
#
_cell.length_a   1.000
_cell.length_b   1.000
_cell.length_c   1.000
_cell.angle_alpha   90.00
_cell.angle_beta   90.00
_cell.angle_gamma   90.00
#
_symmetry.space_group_name_H-M   'P 1'
#
loop_
_entity.id
_entity.type
_entity.pdbx_description
1 polymer ?
#
loop_
_entity_poly.entity_id
_entity_poly.type
_entity_poly.pdbx_seq_one_letter_code
_entity_poly.pdbx_strand_id
1 'polypeptide(L)'
;MAIGKKKEELKAIDHEIEVTRATAFKNGNIGFDMLVNDVKIYGCIYVQGKNKKGEDYAFVSFPSRKADDGNYYNHAYVKLSEKDEDTIEKALEAMVE
;
A
#
# COMPACT_ATOMS: atom_id res chain seq x y z
N MET A 1 -4.85 13.21 -29.35
CA MET A 1 -5.11 11.97 -28.67
C MET A 1 -5.43 12.19 -27.20
N ALA A 2 -6.36 11.46 -26.65
CA ALA A 2 -6.86 11.70 -25.30
C ALA A 2 -5.93 11.26 -24.16
N ILE A 3 -4.88 10.53 -24.45
CA ILE A 3 -4.01 9.96 -23.42
C ILE A 3 -3.38 11.02 -22.51
N GLY A 4 -2.91 12.11 -23.11
CA GLY A 4 -2.29 13.17 -22.32
C GLY A 4 -3.26 13.89 -21.40
N LYS A 5 -4.50 14.00 -21.81
CA LYS A 5 -5.54 14.63 -20.99
C LYS A 5 -5.95 13.75 -19.82
N LYS A 6 -5.87 12.45 -19.98
CA LYS A 6 -6.27 11.52 -18.94
C LYS A 6 -5.33 11.51 -17.75
N LYS A 7 -4.15 12.09 -17.86
CA LYS A 7 -3.26 12.22 -16.70
C LYS A 7 -3.91 13.00 -15.58
N GLU A 8 -4.70 14.01 -15.92
CA GLU A 8 -5.41 14.80 -14.93
C GLU A 8 -6.57 14.02 -14.31
N GLU A 9 -7.05 13.02 -15.03
CA GLU A 9 -8.14 12.19 -14.58
C GLU A 9 -7.67 10.94 -13.82
N LEU A 10 -6.37 10.68 -13.80
CA LEU A 10 -5.80 9.54 -13.10
C LEU A 10 -5.72 9.82 -11.60
N LYS A 11 -6.81 10.29 -11.04
CA LYS A 11 -6.94 10.41 -9.61
C LYS A 11 -7.16 9.03 -9.03
N ALA A 12 -6.69 8.84 -7.81
CA ALA A 12 -6.96 7.60 -7.11
C ALA A 12 -8.48 7.46 -6.92
N ILE A 13 -9.02 6.33 -7.33
CA ILE A 13 -10.43 6.00 -7.10
C ILE A 13 -10.52 5.04 -5.94
N ASP A 14 -11.66 5.01 -5.27
CA ASP A 14 -11.87 4.09 -4.18
C ASP A 14 -12.01 2.68 -4.71
N HIS A 15 -11.41 1.73 -3.99
CA HIS A 15 -11.45 0.31 -4.33
C HIS A 15 -12.17 -0.47 -3.24
N GLU A 16 -12.60 -1.66 -3.56
CA GLU A 16 -13.08 -2.59 -2.54
C GLU A 16 -11.86 -3.31 -1.98
N ILE A 17 -11.53 -3.05 -0.72
CA ILE A 17 -10.33 -3.59 -0.12
C ILE A 17 -10.69 -4.46 1.08
N GLU A 18 -10.13 -5.67 1.09
CA GLU A 18 -10.23 -6.58 2.21
C GLU A 18 -8.84 -7.08 2.57
N VAL A 19 -8.39 -6.78 3.78
CA VAL A 19 -7.13 -7.30 4.28
C VAL A 19 -7.38 -8.74 4.75
N THR A 20 -6.68 -9.69 4.16
CA THR A 20 -6.92 -11.10 4.44
C THR A 20 -5.93 -11.70 5.44
N ARG A 21 -4.78 -11.06 5.63
CA ARG A 21 -3.76 -11.54 6.54
C ARG A 21 -2.88 -10.36 6.96
N ALA A 22 -2.44 -10.33 8.22
CA ALA A 22 -1.55 -9.29 8.71
C ALA A 22 -0.60 -9.85 9.75
N THR A 23 0.65 -9.36 9.73
CA THR A 23 1.70 -9.75 10.69
C THR A 23 2.47 -8.51 11.08
N ALA A 24 2.55 -8.22 12.37
CA ALA A 24 3.34 -7.10 12.86
C ALA A 24 4.82 -7.47 12.90
N PHE A 25 5.67 -6.60 12.40
CA PHE A 25 7.12 -6.77 12.44
C PHE A 25 7.71 -6.05 13.64
N LYS A 26 8.91 -6.46 14.05
CA LYS A 26 9.59 -5.86 15.19
C LYS A 26 9.91 -4.38 15.01
N ASN A 27 10.08 -3.93 13.79
CA ASN A 27 10.39 -2.54 13.49
C ASN A 27 9.17 -1.62 13.49
N GLY A 28 7.99 -2.16 13.79
CA GLY A 28 6.75 -1.38 13.80
C GLY A 28 5.98 -1.39 12.50
N ASN A 29 6.52 -1.95 11.44
CA ASN A 29 5.80 -2.10 10.17
C ASN A 29 4.91 -3.33 10.23
N ILE A 30 3.94 -3.40 9.33
CA ILE A 30 2.99 -4.52 9.28
C ILE A 30 2.99 -5.11 7.89
N GLY A 31 3.33 -6.40 7.80
CA GLY A 31 3.19 -7.14 6.55
C GLY A 31 1.77 -7.63 6.38
N PHE A 32 1.21 -7.54 5.19
CA PHE A 32 -0.17 -7.96 4.99
C PHE A 32 -0.44 -8.38 3.55
N ASP A 33 -1.50 -9.14 3.39
CA ASP A 33 -2.06 -9.52 2.10
C ASP A 33 -3.44 -8.91 2.00
N MET A 34 -3.86 -8.54 0.81
CA MET A 34 -5.18 -7.93 0.62
C MET A 34 -5.82 -8.33 -0.69
N LEU A 35 -7.13 -8.20 -0.73
CA LEU A 35 -7.91 -8.27 -1.97
C LEU A 35 -8.28 -6.85 -2.35
N VAL A 36 -8.00 -6.48 -3.59
CA VAL A 36 -8.38 -5.19 -4.15
C VAL A 36 -9.26 -5.48 -5.36
N ASN A 37 -10.55 -5.20 -5.26
CA ASN A 37 -11.52 -5.52 -6.31
C ASN A 37 -11.39 -6.97 -6.80
N ASP A 38 -11.31 -7.92 -5.85
CA ASP A 38 -11.19 -9.35 -6.11
C ASP A 38 -9.82 -9.81 -6.63
N VAL A 39 -8.84 -8.90 -6.73
CA VAL A 39 -7.47 -9.27 -7.09
C VAL A 39 -6.66 -9.40 -5.81
N LYS A 40 -6.07 -10.57 -5.57
CA LYS A 40 -5.28 -10.79 -4.36
C LYS A 40 -3.85 -10.33 -4.56
N ILE A 41 -3.38 -9.51 -3.62
CA ILE A 41 -2.01 -9.01 -3.62
C ILE A 41 -1.33 -9.48 -2.33
N TYR A 42 -0.24 -10.22 -2.50
CA TYR A 42 0.53 -10.78 -1.38
C TYR A 42 1.77 -9.94 -1.10
N GLY A 43 2.16 -9.91 0.16
CA GLY A 43 3.45 -9.33 0.52
C GLY A 43 3.51 -7.82 0.54
N CYS A 44 2.39 -7.17 0.81
CA CYS A 44 2.38 -5.72 1.02
C CYS A 44 2.93 -5.41 2.42
N ILE A 45 3.45 -4.20 2.58
CA ILE A 45 3.94 -3.74 3.88
C ILE A 45 3.36 -2.36 4.17
N TYR A 46 2.73 -2.22 5.33
CA TYR A 46 2.31 -0.93 5.84
C TYR A 46 3.48 -0.35 6.62
N VAL A 47 4.14 0.63 6.03
CA VAL A 47 5.33 1.27 6.61
C VAL A 47 4.88 2.48 7.41
N GLN A 48 5.32 2.57 8.66
CA GLN A 48 4.98 3.71 9.51
C GLN A 48 6.16 4.09 10.38
N GLY A 49 6.27 5.37 10.71
CA GLY A 49 7.36 5.86 11.51
C GLY A 49 7.30 7.37 11.67
N LYS A 50 8.43 7.95 12.08
CA LYS A 50 8.58 9.39 12.20
C LYS A 50 9.73 9.86 11.34
N ASN A 51 9.55 11.01 10.68
CA ASN A 51 10.62 11.61 9.90
C ASN A 51 11.58 12.39 10.82
N LYS A 52 12.58 13.04 10.24
CA LYS A 52 13.57 13.79 10.99
C LYS A 52 12.99 14.95 11.79
N LYS A 53 11.84 15.44 11.37
CA LYS A 53 11.14 16.53 12.06
C LYS A 53 10.24 16.04 13.18
N GLY A 54 10.16 14.73 13.38
CA GLY A 54 9.30 14.16 14.39
C GLY A 54 7.86 13.99 13.97
N GLU A 55 7.56 14.22 12.69
CA GLU A 55 6.22 14.05 12.15
C GLU A 55 5.96 12.60 11.80
N ASP A 56 4.76 12.12 12.12
CA ASP A 56 4.37 10.75 11.77
C ASP A 56 4.14 10.63 10.26
N TYR A 57 4.55 9.49 9.72
CA TYR A 57 4.24 9.17 8.34
C TYR A 57 3.83 7.70 8.23
N ALA A 58 3.06 7.39 7.20
CA ALA A 58 2.67 6.02 6.91
C ALA A 58 2.35 5.90 5.42
N PHE A 59 2.68 4.76 4.85
CA PHE A 59 2.34 4.46 3.46
C PHE A 59 2.32 2.96 3.23
N VAL A 60 1.67 2.54 2.14
CA VAL A 60 1.61 1.14 1.73
C VAL A 60 2.70 0.88 0.69
N SER A 61 3.56 -0.08 0.99
CA SER A 61 4.59 -0.55 0.07
C SER A 61 4.11 -1.84 -0.59
N PHE A 62 4.12 -1.87 -1.91
CA PHE A 62 3.71 -3.04 -2.67
C PHE A 62 4.86 -4.03 -2.84
N PRO A 63 4.57 -5.30 -3.12
CA PRO A 63 5.65 -6.28 -3.33
C PRO A 63 6.55 -5.86 -4.49
N SER A 64 7.85 -5.88 -4.25
CA SER A 64 8.84 -5.46 -5.21
C SER A 64 10.09 -6.31 -5.10
N ARG A 65 10.93 -6.23 -6.11
CA ARG A 65 12.24 -6.89 -6.07
C ARG A 65 13.30 -5.97 -6.66
N LYS A 66 14.53 -6.15 -6.20
CA LYS A 66 15.67 -5.43 -6.75
C LYS A 66 16.15 -6.12 -8.02
N ALA A 67 16.24 -5.38 -9.11
CA ALA A 67 16.72 -5.89 -10.38
C ALA A 67 18.25 -5.78 -10.47
N ASP A 68 18.83 -6.38 -11.51
CA ASP A 68 20.28 -6.37 -11.72
C ASP A 68 20.85 -4.96 -11.91
N ASP A 69 20.02 -4.04 -12.39
CA ASP A 69 20.43 -2.63 -12.56
C ASP A 69 20.40 -1.83 -11.26
N GLY A 70 20.04 -2.46 -10.14
CA GLY A 70 19.98 -1.79 -8.84
C GLY A 70 18.66 -1.12 -8.53
N ASN A 71 17.75 -1.07 -9.48
CA ASN A 71 16.43 -0.47 -9.27
C ASN A 71 15.43 -1.49 -8.71
N TYR A 72 14.41 -0.98 -8.00
CA TYR A 72 13.34 -1.81 -7.50
C TYR A 72 12.13 -1.71 -8.43
N TYR A 73 11.54 -2.85 -8.75
CA TYR A 73 10.34 -2.92 -9.57
C TYR A 73 9.24 -3.62 -8.79
N ASN A 74 8.07 -3.00 -8.75
CA ASN A 74 6.93 -3.58 -8.05
C ASN A 74 6.39 -4.79 -8.82
N HIS A 75 6.09 -5.87 -8.09
CA HIS A 75 5.40 -7.02 -8.66
C HIS A 75 3.91 -6.72 -8.89
N ALA A 76 3.37 -5.80 -8.10
CA ALA A 76 2.00 -5.35 -8.21
C ALA A 76 1.93 -3.91 -7.72
N TYR A 77 0.99 -3.15 -8.27
CA TYR A 77 0.79 -1.77 -7.84
C TYR A 77 -0.66 -1.36 -8.06
N VAL A 78 -1.23 -0.68 -7.06
CA VAL A 78 -2.55 -0.08 -7.15
C VAL A 78 -2.44 1.33 -6.60
N LYS A 79 -2.98 2.30 -7.31
CA LYS A 79 -3.01 3.67 -6.80
C LYS A 79 -4.14 3.77 -5.79
N LEU A 80 -3.77 3.84 -4.52
CA LEU A 80 -4.73 3.88 -3.41
C LEU A 80 -5.25 5.29 -3.19
N SER A 81 -6.56 5.41 -2.94
CA SER A 81 -7.16 6.67 -2.51
C SER A 81 -6.95 6.85 -1.01
N GLU A 82 -7.23 8.04 -0.49
CA GLU A 82 -7.16 8.28 0.96
C GLU A 82 -8.11 7.36 1.71
N LYS A 83 -9.27 7.10 1.14
CA LYS A 83 -10.24 6.18 1.73
C LYS A 83 -9.72 4.74 1.73
N ASP A 84 -9.04 4.33 0.66
CA ASP A 84 -8.42 3.02 0.59
C ASP A 84 -7.36 2.84 1.68
N GLU A 85 -6.51 3.84 1.86
CA GLU A 85 -5.47 3.81 2.89
C GLU A 85 -6.06 3.77 4.29
N ASP A 86 -7.14 4.52 4.52
CA ASP A 86 -7.85 4.50 5.79
C ASP A 86 -8.48 3.14 6.07
N THR A 87 -9.06 2.52 5.04
CA THR A 87 -9.63 1.18 5.16
C THR A 87 -8.58 0.16 5.55
N ILE A 88 -7.41 0.23 4.91
CA ILE A 88 -6.28 -0.66 5.22
C ILE A 88 -5.80 -0.43 6.64
N GLU A 89 -5.60 0.82 7.03
CA GLU A 89 -5.13 1.16 8.37
C GLU A 89 -6.06 0.61 9.45
N LYS A 90 -7.35 0.82 9.30
CA LYS A 90 -8.33 0.33 10.29
C LYS A 90 -8.37 -1.19 10.35
N ALA A 91 -8.28 -1.84 9.19
CA ALA A 91 -8.26 -3.30 9.15
C ALA A 91 -7.01 -3.85 9.83
N LEU A 92 -5.85 -3.24 9.59
CA LEU A 92 -4.60 -3.68 10.21
C LEU A 92 -4.62 -3.46 11.72
N GLU A 93 -5.14 -2.34 12.19
CA GLU A 93 -5.28 -2.09 13.61
C GLU A 93 -6.12 -3.17 14.30
N ALA A 94 -7.19 -3.61 13.64
CA ALA A 94 -8.05 -4.65 14.19
C ALA A 94 -7.39 -6.03 14.18
N MET A 95 -6.55 -6.30 13.19
CA MET A 95 -5.96 -7.62 13.02
C MET A 95 -4.68 -7.87 13.82
N VAL A 96 -3.92 -6.82 14.14
CA VAL A 96 -2.64 -6.99 14.82
C VAL A 96 -2.64 -6.57 16.29
N GLU A 97 -3.76 -6.16 16.79
CA GLU A 97 -3.89 -5.92 18.23
C GLU A 97 -3.84 -7.26 19.03
#